data_70c5d3856474c93548a3ded93a20b008
#
_entry.id   70c5d3856474c93548a3ded93a20b008
#
_cell.length_a   1.000
_cell.length_b   1.000
_cell.length_c   1.000
_cell.angle_alpha   90.00
_cell.angle_beta   90.00
_cell.angle_gamma   90.00
#
_symmetry.space_group_name_H-M   'P 1'
#
loop_
_entity.id
_entity.type
_entity.pdbx_description
1 polymer ?
#
loop_
_entity_poly.entity_id
_entity_poly.type
_entity_poly.pdbx_seq_one_letter_code
_entity_poly.pdbx_strand_id
1 'polypeptide(L)'
;QRIVQKLGLQVHSFTHRTRKYSSYRGSVGTVADNLLNRRFKTSIPHQKITTDTSEFKYWLQGDDGKPVAHKLYFDPYMDLFHAEIVSFHIGQTPSAVGIQSALEEAIRVTADCPYRRTFHSDQGWAYQMKSYTKRLKEERIFQSMSRKGNCLDNSVMENFFGLLKQEIYYGRVYHSYEEL
;
A
#
# COMPACT_ATOMS: atom_id res chain seq x y z
N GLN A 1 16.71 -17.25 -21.17
CA GLN A 1 15.51 -17.95 -21.71
C GLN A 1 15.85 -19.37 -22.20
N ARG A 2 16.90 -19.58 -22.99
CA ARG A 2 17.26 -20.89 -23.57
C ARG A 2 17.59 -21.99 -22.54
N ILE A 3 18.21 -21.64 -21.40
CA ILE A 3 18.57 -22.60 -20.33
C ILE A 3 17.31 -23.03 -19.56
N VAL A 4 16.43 -22.10 -19.23
CA VAL A 4 15.16 -22.37 -18.53
C VAL A 4 14.27 -23.29 -19.36
N GLN A 5 14.18 -23.04 -20.67
CA GLN A 5 13.45 -23.91 -21.60
C GLN A 5 14.04 -25.31 -21.74
N LYS A 6 15.40 -25.43 -21.81
CA LYS A 6 16.09 -26.71 -21.87
C LYS A 6 15.89 -27.56 -20.61
N LEU A 7 15.80 -26.92 -19.44
CA LEU A 7 15.62 -27.59 -18.16
C LEU A 7 14.14 -27.84 -17.82
N GLY A 8 13.19 -27.44 -18.69
CA GLY A 8 11.76 -27.57 -18.44
C GLY A 8 11.26 -26.81 -17.22
N LEU A 9 12.01 -25.80 -16.76
CA LEU A 9 11.64 -25.03 -15.57
C LEU A 9 10.45 -24.11 -15.90
N GLN A 10 9.39 -24.23 -15.11
CA GLN A 10 8.24 -23.36 -15.16
C GLN A 10 8.05 -22.64 -13.83
N VAL A 11 7.71 -21.35 -13.87
CA VAL A 11 7.34 -20.59 -12.68
C VAL A 11 5.90 -20.93 -12.34
N HIS A 12 5.68 -21.77 -11.35
CA HIS A 12 4.33 -22.21 -10.93
C HIS A 12 3.57 -21.16 -10.12
N SER A 13 4.26 -20.23 -9.46
CA SER A 13 3.66 -19.21 -8.60
C SER A 13 3.21 -17.94 -9.35
N PHE A 14 3.64 -17.75 -10.60
CA PHE A 14 3.34 -16.53 -11.37
C PHE A 14 2.12 -16.74 -12.28
N THR A 15 0.92 -16.59 -11.74
CA THR A 15 -0.31 -16.48 -12.54
C THR A 15 -0.64 -15.00 -12.74
N HIS A 16 -0.51 -14.51 -13.96
CA HIS A 16 -0.91 -13.15 -14.32
C HIS A 16 -2.45 -13.05 -14.25
N ARG A 17 -3.00 -12.58 -13.13
CA ARG A 17 -4.41 -12.25 -13.02
C ARG A 17 -4.63 -10.81 -13.49
N THR A 18 -5.22 -10.64 -14.65
CA THR A 18 -5.72 -9.35 -15.13
C THR A 18 -6.94 -8.95 -14.28
N ARG A 19 -6.73 -8.26 -13.17
CA ARG A 19 -7.82 -7.55 -12.48
C ARG A 19 -7.99 -6.19 -13.14
N LYS A 20 -9.23 -5.84 -13.50
CA LYS A 20 -9.55 -4.46 -13.88
C LYS A 20 -9.25 -3.56 -12.68
N TYR A 21 -8.34 -2.61 -12.86
CA TYR A 21 -8.07 -1.57 -11.89
C TYR A 21 -9.36 -0.76 -11.65
N SER A 22 -9.77 -0.66 -10.41
CA SER A 22 -10.91 0.16 -10.00
C SER A 22 -10.40 1.20 -9.00
N SER A 23 -10.18 2.42 -9.48
CA SER A 23 -9.88 3.54 -8.61
C SER A 23 -11.13 3.95 -7.82
N TYR A 24 -10.90 4.45 -6.59
CA TYR A 24 -11.97 5.04 -5.79
C TYR A 24 -12.69 6.15 -6.57
N ARG A 25 -14.02 6.07 -6.66
CA ARG A 25 -14.85 6.99 -7.45
C ARG A 25 -15.51 8.10 -6.62
N GLY A 26 -15.34 8.08 -5.30
CA GLY A 26 -15.88 9.09 -4.40
C GLY A 26 -15.04 10.36 -4.38
N SER A 27 -15.65 11.46 -3.96
CA SER A 27 -14.98 12.71 -3.62
C SER A 27 -15.27 13.00 -2.15
N VAL A 28 -14.29 12.83 -1.28
CA VAL A 28 -14.43 13.01 0.18
C VAL A 28 -13.73 14.29 0.64
N GLY A 29 -12.80 14.81 -0.14
CA GLY A 29 -11.99 15.96 0.25
C GLY A 29 -11.20 16.56 -0.92
N THR A 30 -9.99 17.02 -0.65
CA THR A 30 -9.12 17.64 -1.65
C THR A 30 -8.13 16.64 -2.21
N VAL A 31 -8.09 16.52 -3.53
CA VAL A 31 -7.07 15.75 -4.25
C VAL A 31 -5.85 16.63 -4.44
N ALA A 32 -4.67 16.15 -4.03
CA ALA A 32 -3.40 16.84 -4.25
C ALA A 32 -2.83 16.50 -5.64
N ASP A 33 -1.96 17.39 -6.14
CA ASP A 33 -1.26 17.18 -7.40
C ASP A 33 -0.27 16.01 -7.33
N ASN A 34 -0.01 15.36 -8.47
CA ASN A 34 1.03 14.35 -8.56
C ASN A 34 2.42 14.99 -8.64
N LEU A 35 3.06 15.17 -7.49
CA LEU A 35 4.39 15.77 -7.40
C LEU A 35 5.51 14.76 -7.73
N LEU A 36 5.33 13.47 -7.43
CA LEU A 36 6.32 12.44 -7.77
C LEU A 36 6.46 12.26 -9.27
N ASN A 37 5.37 12.34 -10.00
CA ASN A 37 5.34 12.21 -11.46
C ASN A 37 6.20 11.01 -11.94
N ARG A 38 6.03 9.85 -11.29
CA ARG A 38 6.77 8.58 -11.51
C ARG A 38 8.27 8.64 -11.22
N ARG A 39 8.77 9.71 -10.63
CA ARG A 39 10.17 9.83 -10.21
C ARG A 39 10.37 9.17 -8.84
N PHE A 40 10.20 7.84 -8.79
CA PHE A 40 10.26 7.06 -7.56
C PHE A 40 11.68 6.96 -6.98
N LYS A 41 12.71 7.00 -7.83
CA LYS A 41 14.09 6.94 -7.35
C LYS A 41 14.45 8.19 -6.54
N THR A 42 15.15 7.97 -5.45
CA THR A 42 15.76 9.00 -4.61
C THR A 42 17.12 8.51 -4.10
N SER A 43 18.05 9.42 -3.89
CA SER A 43 19.35 9.13 -3.26
C SER A 43 19.37 9.54 -1.78
N ILE A 44 18.23 9.97 -1.25
CA ILE A 44 18.12 10.52 0.10
C ILE A 44 17.13 9.66 0.88
N PRO A 45 17.54 9.02 1.98
CA PRO A 45 16.66 8.29 2.87
C PRO A 45 15.53 9.17 3.37
N HIS A 46 14.35 8.58 3.55
CA HIS A 46 13.16 9.21 4.14
C HIS A 46 12.60 10.43 3.38
N GLN A 47 13.15 10.77 2.21
CA GLN A 47 12.69 11.92 1.44
C GLN A 47 11.36 11.66 0.72
N LYS A 48 11.19 10.46 0.19
CA LYS A 48 10.00 10.07 -0.57
C LYS A 48 9.38 8.82 0.03
N ILE A 49 8.23 8.98 0.60
CA ILE A 49 7.45 7.90 1.21
C ILE A 49 6.22 7.64 0.34
N THR A 50 5.90 6.38 0.09
CA THR A 50 4.68 6.00 -0.60
C THR A 50 3.82 5.10 0.27
N THR A 51 2.50 5.17 0.09
CA THR A 51 1.53 4.38 0.85
C THR A 51 0.36 3.98 -0.05
N ASP A 52 -0.27 2.88 0.30
CA ASP A 52 -1.50 2.40 -0.30
C ASP A 52 -2.12 1.34 0.62
N THR A 53 -3.37 0.98 0.41
CA THR A 53 -4.08 -0.03 1.20
C THR A 53 -4.23 -1.32 0.41
N SER A 54 -3.90 -2.45 1.01
CA SER A 54 -4.17 -3.77 0.44
C SER A 54 -5.11 -4.59 1.29
N GLU A 55 -6.10 -5.21 0.65
CA GLU A 55 -7.05 -6.14 1.27
C GLU A 55 -6.54 -7.57 1.16
N PHE A 56 -6.65 -8.31 2.28
CA PHE A 56 -6.47 -9.75 2.40
C PHE A 56 -7.74 -10.38 2.93
N LYS A 57 -7.87 -11.71 2.84
CA LYS A 57 -9.00 -12.46 3.37
C LYS A 57 -8.50 -13.66 4.16
N TYR A 58 -9.17 -13.93 5.26
CA TYR A 58 -9.06 -15.16 6.04
C TYR A 58 -10.45 -15.75 6.26
N TRP A 59 -10.53 -16.99 6.73
CA TRP A 59 -11.77 -17.74 6.78
C TRP A 59 -12.00 -18.26 8.17
N LEU A 60 -13.09 -17.86 8.80
CA LEU A 60 -13.54 -18.42 10.08
C LEU A 60 -14.67 -19.41 9.85
N GLN A 61 -14.81 -20.35 10.78
CA GLN A 61 -15.94 -21.26 10.76
C GLN A 61 -17.18 -20.54 11.29
N GLY A 62 -18.24 -20.47 10.48
CA GLY A 62 -19.51 -19.88 10.88
C GLY A 62 -20.33 -20.84 11.78
N ASP A 63 -21.44 -20.35 12.34
CA ASP A 63 -22.32 -21.11 13.22
C ASP A 63 -22.96 -22.31 12.52
N ASP A 64 -23.10 -22.26 11.20
CA ASP A 64 -23.60 -23.34 10.35
C ASP A 64 -22.49 -24.32 9.89
N GLY A 65 -21.27 -24.18 10.41
CA GLY A 65 -20.11 -24.98 10.04
C GLY A 65 -19.49 -24.65 8.69
N LYS A 66 -19.99 -23.62 7.97
CA LYS A 66 -19.43 -23.18 6.69
C LYS A 66 -18.37 -22.10 6.87
N PRO A 67 -17.36 -22.06 5.99
CA PRO A 67 -16.34 -21.02 6.05
C PRO A 67 -16.93 -19.65 5.67
N VAL A 68 -16.72 -18.65 6.53
CA VAL A 68 -17.10 -17.25 6.32
C VAL A 68 -15.85 -16.43 6.07
N ALA A 69 -15.84 -15.68 4.98
CA ALA A 69 -14.72 -14.82 4.60
C ALA A 69 -14.71 -13.54 5.45
N HIS A 70 -13.61 -13.32 6.13
CA HIS A 70 -13.30 -12.07 6.83
C HIS A 70 -12.21 -11.31 6.09
N LYS A 71 -12.10 -10.01 6.33
CA LYS A 71 -11.13 -9.13 5.68
C LYS A 71 -10.10 -8.63 6.66
N LEU A 72 -8.90 -8.42 6.13
CA LEU A 72 -7.81 -7.71 6.79
C LEU A 72 -7.29 -6.64 5.83
N TYR A 73 -7.01 -5.47 6.36
CA TYR A 73 -6.47 -4.33 5.62
C TYR A 73 -5.07 -4.03 6.12
N PHE A 74 -4.14 -3.87 5.20
CA PHE A 74 -2.75 -3.55 5.47
C PHE A 74 -2.41 -2.22 4.80
N ASP A 75 -2.01 -1.24 5.60
CA ASP A 75 -1.74 0.15 5.23
C ASP A 75 -0.28 0.51 5.52
N PRO A 76 0.70 0.07 4.71
CA PRO A 76 2.11 0.37 4.92
C PRO A 76 2.51 1.74 4.39
N TYR A 77 3.53 2.34 5.01
CA TYR A 77 4.31 3.46 4.51
C TYR A 77 5.71 2.97 4.15
N MET A 78 6.08 3.13 2.90
CA MET A 78 7.35 2.64 2.35
C MET A 78 8.26 3.79 1.97
N ASP A 79 9.52 3.77 2.45
CA ASP A 79 10.59 4.64 1.96
C ASP A 79 11.07 4.17 0.58
N LEU A 80 11.05 5.08 -0.38
CA LEU A 80 11.47 4.79 -1.75
C LEU A 80 12.99 4.70 -1.93
N PHE A 81 13.77 5.05 -0.91
CA PHE A 81 15.23 4.94 -0.97
C PHE A 81 15.68 3.47 -0.91
N HIS A 82 15.18 2.71 0.08
CA HIS A 82 15.53 1.31 0.29
C HIS A 82 14.38 0.32 0.04
N ALA A 83 13.19 0.80 -0.32
CA ALA A 83 11.96 0.01 -0.34
C ALA A 83 11.64 -0.62 1.04
N GLU A 84 11.95 0.11 2.11
CA GLU A 84 11.73 -0.30 3.49
C GLU A 84 10.38 0.19 4.00
N ILE A 85 9.66 -0.66 4.75
CA ILE A 85 8.43 -0.26 5.43
C ILE A 85 8.80 0.45 6.72
N VAL A 86 8.58 1.76 6.76
CA VAL A 86 8.90 2.62 7.91
C VAL A 86 7.80 2.66 8.97
N SER A 87 6.57 2.41 8.56
CA SER A 87 5.43 2.21 9.46
C SER A 87 4.29 1.48 8.77
N PHE A 88 3.35 0.96 9.54
CA PHE A 88 2.16 0.32 9.00
C PHE A 88 1.02 0.27 10.01
N HIS A 89 -0.19 0.04 9.49
CA HIS A 89 -1.35 -0.37 10.27
C HIS A 89 -1.93 -1.64 9.68
N ILE A 90 -2.42 -2.53 10.56
CA ILE A 90 -3.20 -3.72 10.19
C ILE A 90 -4.52 -3.67 10.93
N GLY A 91 -5.63 -3.86 10.22
CA GLY A 91 -6.96 -3.83 10.82
C GLY A 91 -7.98 -4.69 10.09
N GLN A 92 -9.05 -5.08 10.78
CA GLN A 92 -10.14 -5.87 10.20
C GLN A 92 -11.14 -5.04 9.42
N THR A 93 -11.09 -3.72 9.55
CA THR A 93 -11.95 -2.78 8.82
C THR A 93 -11.12 -1.62 8.28
N PRO A 94 -11.50 -1.01 7.14
CA PRO A 94 -10.88 0.23 6.68
C PRO A 94 -11.04 1.31 7.77
N SER A 95 -9.95 1.83 8.28
CA SER A 95 -9.96 2.74 9.42
C SER A 95 -9.15 4.02 9.17
N ALA A 96 -9.83 5.16 9.22
CA ALA A 96 -9.14 6.45 9.19
C ALA A 96 -8.19 6.61 10.39
N VAL A 97 -8.58 6.10 11.54
CA VAL A 97 -7.77 6.16 12.78
C VAL A 97 -6.50 5.32 12.61
N GLY A 98 -6.62 4.11 12.03
CA GLY A 98 -5.48 3.24 11.77
C GLY A 98 -4.50 3.86 10.77
N ILE A 99 -5.00 4.37 9.65
CA ILE A 99 -4.18 5.08 8.64
C ILE A 99 -3.51 6.32 9.25
N GLN A 100 -4.23 7.07 10.11
CA GLN A 100 -3.66 8.22 10.81
C GLN A 100 -2.57 7.81 11.80
N SER A 101 -2.75 6.71 12.54
CA SER A 101 -1.73 6.18 13.45
C SER A 101 -0.46 5.78 12.71
N ALA A 102 -0.59 5.07 11.58
CA ALA A 102 0.55 4.73 10.73
C ALA A 102 1.23 5.98 10.14
N LEU A 103 0.44 7.01 9.79
CA LEU A 103 0.98 8.30 9.33
C LEU A 103 1.83 8.97 10.42
N GLU A 104 1.35 9.04 11.67
CA GLU A 104 2.10 9.64 12.78
C GLU A 104 3.44 8.94 13.00
N GLU A 105 3.44 7.62 12.95
CA GLU A 105 4.67 6.85 13.09
C GLU A 105 5.61 7.06 11.89
N ALA A 106 5.07 7.08 10.65
CA ALA A 106 5.86 7.40 9.46
C ALA A 106 6.50 8.80 9.56
N ILE A 107 5.75 9.78 10.03
CA ILE A 107 6.25 11.15 10.26
C ILE A 107 7.39 11.14 11.27
N ARG A 108 7.23 10.41 12.38
CA ARG A 108 8.22 10.29 13.46
C ARG A 108 9.51 9.63 12.98
N VAL A 109 9.39 8.47 12.30
CA VAL A 109 10.55 7.70 11.81
C VAL A 109 11.34 8.48 10.76
N THR A 110 10.64 9.23 9.91
CA THR A 110 11.28 9.97 8.81
C THR A 110 11.68 11.40 9.18
N ALA A 111 11.61 11.78 10.47
CA ALA A 111 11.91 13.15 10.93
C ALA A 111 13.38 13.56 10.79
N ASP A 112 14.28 12.59 10.65
CA ASP A 112 15.72 12.78 10.45
C ASP A 112 16.08 13.27 9.03
N CYS A 113 15.14 13.21 8.09
CA CYS A 113 15.37 13.67 6.72
C CYS A 113 15.67 15.19 6.71
N PRO A 114 16.86 15.63 6.24
CA PRO A 114 17.24 17.04 6.26
C PRO A 114 16.51 17.87 5.20
N TYR A 115 15.76 17.22 4.32
CA TYR A 115 15.04 17.86 3.22
C TYR A 115 13.54 17.78 3.43
N ARG A 116 12.80 18.57 2.67
CA ARG A 116 11.36 18.50 2.68
C ARG A 116 10.88 17.15 2.12
N ARG A 117 10.16 16.42 2.93
CA ARG A 117 9.62 15.10 2.60
C ARG A 117 8.43 15.19 1.64
N THR A 118 8.19 14.13 0.88
CA THR A 118 7.01 13.96 0.02
C THR A 118 6.35 12.63 0.36
N PHE A 119 5.08 12.68 0.77
CA PHE A 119 4.27 11.49 1.00
C PHE A 119 3.29 11.32 -0.16
N HIS A 120 3.35 10.18 -0.82
CA HIS A 120 2.58 9.85 -2.02
C HIS A 120 1.59 8.73 -1.76
N SER A 121 0.37 8.89 -2.26
CA SER A 121 -0.69 7.88 -2.19
C SER A 121 -1.50 7.83 -3.47
N ASP A 122 -2.42 6.89 -3.56
CA ASP A 122 -3.54 6.97 -4.49
C ASP A 122 -4.56 8.05 -4.05
N GLN A 123 -5.69 8.14 -4.74
CA GLN A 123 -6.80 9.04 -4.37
C GLN A 123 -7.79 8.36 -3.41
N GLY A 124 -7.35 7.44 -2.57
CA GLY A 124 -8.17 6.80 -1.56
C GLY A 124 -8.81 7.83 -0.60
N TRP A 125 -10.01 7.51 -0.11
CA TRP A 125 -10.81 8.43 0.72
C TRP A 125 -10.08 8.93 1.96
N ALA A 126 -9.30 8.08 2.62
CA ALA A 126 -8.59 8.43 3.86
C ALA A 126 -7.51 9.50 3.62
N TYR A 127 -6.80 9.41 2.50
CA TYR A 127 -5.75 10.37 2.13
C TYR A 127 -6.29 11.73 1.69
N GLN A 128 -7.60 11.81 1.35
CA GLN A 128 -8.29 13.06 1.01
C GLN A 128 -8.88 13.76 2.26
N MET A 129 -8.87 13.13 3.43
CA MET A 129 -9.44 13.70 4.65
C MET A 129 -8.69 14.96 5.10
N LYS A 130 -9.44 15.92 5.64
CA LYS A 130 -8.87 17.16 6.18
C LYS A 130 -7.86 16.92 7.29
N SER A 131 -8.07 15.91 8.15
CA SER A 131 -7.13 15.52 9.21
C SER A 131 -5.79 15.09 8.64
N TYR A 132 -5.79 14.22 7.63
CA TYR A 132 -4.60 13.73 6.94
C TYR A 132 -3.82 14.88 6.28
N THR A 133 -4.52 15.68 5.47
CA THR A 133 -3.92 16.82 4.76
C THR A 133 -3.39 17.88 5.73
N LYS A 134 -4.13 18.17 6.80
CA LYS A 134 -3.70 19.12 7.84
C LYS A 134 -2.43 18.65 8.52
N ARG A 135 -2.36 17.37 8.90
CA ARG A 135 -1.20 16.80 9.58
C ARG A 135 0.08 16.88 8.74
N LEU A 136 -0.01 16.55 7.44
CA LEU A 136 1.11 16.70 6.52
C LEU A 136 1.59 18.17 6.40
N LYS A 137 0.64 19.12 6.35
CA LYS A 137 0.97 20.56 6.30
C LYS A 137 1.67 21.05 7.56
N GLU A 138 1.23 20.61 8.74
CA GLU A 138 1.85 20.94 10.02
C GLU A 138 3.32 20.52 10.05
N GLU A 139 3.64 19.36 9.49
CA GLU A 139 5.00 18.82 9.37
C GLU A 139 5.75 19.31 8.15
N ARG A 140 5.19 20.24 7.37
CA ARG A 140 5.77 20.75 6.13
C ARG A 140 6.10 19.66 5.11
N ILE A 141 5.31 18.58 5.10
CA ILE A 141 5.42 17.47 4.16
C ILE A 141 4.58 17.78 2.93
N PHE A 142 5.12 17.52 1.75
CA PHE A 142 4.35 17.59 0.51
C PHE A 142 3.42 16.37 0.41
N GLN A 143 2.13 16.63 0.26
CA GLN A 143 1.20 15.60 -0.18
C GLN A 143 1.25 15.48 -1.69
N SER A 144 1.35 14.26 -2.18
CA SER A 144 1.32 13.92 -3.61
C SER A 144 0.32 12.79 -3.82
N MET A 145 -0.48 12.86 -4.89
CA MET A 145 -1.45 11.82 -5.20
C MET A 145 -1.33 11.37 -6.65
N SER A 146 -1.55 10.08 -6.88
CA SER A 146 -1.66 9.50 -8.22
C SER A 146 -2.77 10.16 -9.02
N ARG A 147 -2.61 10.30 -10.31
CA ARG A 147 -3.69 10.77 -11.19
C ARG A 147 -4.80 9.71 -11.26
N LYS A 148 -6.03 10.17 -11.35
CA LYS A 148 -7.20 9.29 -11.41
C LYS A 148 -7.10 8.29 -12.57
N GLY A 149 -7.27 7.01 -12.25
CA GLY A 149 -7.22 5.94 -13.24
C GLY A 149 -5.82 5.59 -13.78
N ASN A 150 -4.76 6.13 -13.19
CA ASN A 150 -3.39 5.88 -13.64
C ASN A 150 -2.61 5.05 -12.60
N CYS A 151 -2.69 3.73 -12.74
CA CYS A 151 -2.00 2.77 -11.85
C CYS A 151 -0.47 2.93 -11.87
N LEU A 152 0.11 3.37 -12.99
CA LEU A 152 1.56 3.57 -13.08
C LEU A 152 2.09 4.65 -12.12
N ASP A 153 1.22 5.53 -11.63
CA ASP A 153 1.62 6.57 -10.69
C ASP A 153 1.81 6.01 -9.26
N ASN A 154 1.33 4.79 -8.97
CA ASN A 154 1.55 4.06 -7.70
C ASN A 154 2.16 2.67 -7.91
N SER A 155 2.86 2.47 -9.02
CA SER A 155 3.37 1.16 -9.45
C SER A 155 4.32 0.50 -8.44
N VAL A 156 5.00 1.26 -7.60
CA VAL A 156 5.89 0.72 -6.57
C VAL A 156 5.09 -0.04 -5.52
N MET A 157 3.99 0.54 -5.02
CA MET A 157 3.12 -0.14 -4.05
C MET A 157 2.37 -1.31 -4.68
N GLU A 158 1.92 -1.17 -5.92
CA GLU A 158 1.30 -2.29 -6.66
C GLU A 158 2.26 -3.48 -6.80
N ASN A 159 3.53 -3.22 -7.14
CA ASN A 159 4.57 -4.25 -7.23
C ASN A 159 4.85 -4.89 -5.86
N PHE A 160 5.00 -4.07 -4.82
CA PHE A 160 5.21 -4.55 -3.44
C PHE A 160 4.09 -5.48 -3.01
N PHE A 161 2.82 -5.06 -3.14
CA PHE A 161 1.69 -5.91 -2.78
C PHE A 161 1.56 -7.16 -3.66
N GLY A 162 1.95 -7.05 -4.93
CA GLY A 162 2.01 -8.20 -5.83
C GLY A 162 2.97 -9.26 -5.33
N LEU A 163 4.21 -8.87 -4.98
CA LEU A 163 5.23 -9.74 -4.43
C LEU A 163 4.81 -10.28 -3.07
N LEU A 164 4.36 -9.42 -2.15
CA LEU A 164 3.91 -9.81 -0.82
C LEU A 164 2.81 -10.89 -0.90
N LYS A 165 1.79 -10.66 -1.73
CA LYS A 165 0.69 -11.62 -1.90
C LYS A 165 1.15 -12.92 -2.55
N GLN A 166 2.15 -12.87 -3.40
CA GLN A 166 2.71 -14.05 -4.04
C GLN A 166 3.49 -14.92 -3.03
N GLU A 167 4.25 -14.29 -2.15
CA GLU A 167 5.10 -14.99 -1.20
C GLU A 167 4.31 -15.56 0.00
N ILE A 168 3.36 -14.80 0.53
CA ILE A 168 2.69 -15.20 1.77
C ILE A 168 1.21 -15.54 1.61
N TYR A 169 0.53 -15.14 0.53
CA TYR A 169 -0.92 -15.20 0.48
C TYR A 169 -1.49 -16.14 -0.59
N TYR A 170 -1.00 -16.09 -1.84
CA TYR A 170 -1.58 -16.92 -2.90
C TYR A 170 -1.25 -18.40 -2.72
N GLY A 171 -2.26 -19.26 -2.89
CA GLY A 171 -2.13 -20.70 -2.69
C GLY A 171 -2.21 -21.13 -1.22
N ARG A 172 -2.44 -20.21 -0.29
CA ARG A 172 -2.67 -20.51 1.14
C ARG A 172 -4.09 -20.12 1.53
N VAL A 173 -4.61 -20.81 2.55
CA VAL A 173 -5.88 -20.50 3.21
C VAL A 173 -5.55 -20.22 4.66
N TYR A 174 -5.96 -19.07 5.16
CA TYR A 174 -5.75 -18.64 6.54
C TYR A 174 -7.04 -18.80 7.31
N HIS A 175 -6.96 -19.38 8.50
CA HIS A 175 -8.10 -19.74 9.34
C HIS A 175 -8.26 -18.84 10.57
N SER A 176 -7.36 -17.88 10.76
CA SER A 176 -7.49 -16.85 11.78
C SER A 176 -6.82 -15.53 11.33
N TYR A 177 -7.09 -14.48 12.11
CA TYR A 177 -6.44 -13.18 11.94
C TYR A 177 -4.93 -13.25 12.23
N GLU A 178 -4.55 -14.05 13.22
CA GLU A 178 -3.17 -14.19 13.69
C GLU A 178 -2.30 -15.02 12.74
N GLU A 179 -2.92 -15.90 11.95
CA GLU A 179 -2.20 -16.68 10.92
C GLU A 179 -1.83 -15.85 9.69
N LEU A 180 -2.62 -14.83 9.38
CA LEU A 180 -2.45 -13.96 8.22
C LEU A 180 -1.56 -12.77 8.56
#